data_f914630347633070f33b8ce99d0b7362
#
_entry.id   f914630347633070f33b8ce99d0b7362
#
_cell.length_a   1.000
_cell.length_b   1.000
_cell.length_c   1.000
_cell.angle_alpha   90.00
_cell.angle_beta   90.00
_cell.angle_gamma   90.00
#
_symmetry.space_group_name_H-M   'P 1'
#
loop_
_entity.id
_entity.type
_entity.pdbx_description
1 polymer ?
#
loop_
_entity_poly.entity_id
_entity_poly.type
_entity_poly.pdbx_seq_one_letter_code
_entity_poly.pdbx_strand_id
1 'polypeptide(L)'
;EMCIRDRIDDTIKKINNSAYANHIERLMIIGNFMLLCEFEPNEVYKWFMEMFIDSYDWVMVPNVYGMSQFSDSGLMSTKPYISSSNYILKMSNYKKGDWCKIWDSLFWNFMDKQRDFFIKNPRMRMLVSSFDRMEESKRTSLLKTADEYLKTL
;
A
#
# COMPACT_ATOMS: atom_id res chain seq x y z
N GLU A 1 8.65 -9.70 -18.76
CA GLU A 1 8.94 -8.79 -17.60
C GLU A 1 7.63 -8.54 -16.87
N MET A 2 7.54 -9.02 -15.63
CA MET A 2 6.33 -8.79 -14.82
C MET A 2 6.42 -7.44 -14.11
N CYS A 3 5.64 -6.48 -14.59
CA CYS A 3 5.52 -5.14 -14.00
C CYS A 3 4.70 -5.18 -12.69
N ILE A 4 4.78 -4.13 -11.86
CA ILE A 4 3.91 -3.96 -10.68
C ILE A 4 2.43 -3.98 -11.11
N ARG A 5 2.11 -3.44 -12.30
CA ARG A 5 0.78 -3.51 -12.90
C ARG A 5 0.27 -4.94 -13.01
N ASP A 6 1.11 -5.89 -13.43
CA ASP A 6 0.67 -7.29 -13.59
C ASP A 6 0.15 -7.88 -12.27
N ARG A 7 0.71 -7.47 -11.12
CA ARG A 7 0.29 -7.95 -9.79
C ARG A 7 -1.00 -7.32 -9.32
N ILE A 8 -1.11 -6.02 -9.50
CA ILE A 8 -2.36 -5.30 -9.22
C ILE A 8 -3.42 -5.74 -10.23
N ASP A 9 -3.08 -5.85 -11.51
CA ASP A 9 -3.97 -6.31 -12.58
C ASP A 9 -4.48 -7.73 -12.36
N ASP A 10 -3.63 -8.67 -11.90
CA ASP A 10 -4.07 -10.03 -11.57
C ASP A 10 -5.13 -10.02 -10.47
N THR A 11 -4.91 -9.22 -9.42
CA THR A 11 -5.88 -9.07 -8.33
C THR A 11 -7.14 -8.37 -8.82
N ILE A 12 -7.02 -7.32 -9.63
CA ILE A 12 -8.17 -6.61 -10.23
C ILE A 12 -8.96 -7.52 -11.18
N LYS A 13 -8.29 -8.29 -12.03
CA LYS A 13 -8.95 -9.29 -12.92
C LYS A 13 -9.71 -10.33 -12.11
N LYS A 14 -9.12 -10.82 -11.01
CA LYS A 14 -9.81 -11.74 -10.09
C LYS A 14 -11.06 -11.09 -9.50
N ILE A 15 -10.96 -9.83 -9.04
CA ILE A 15 -12.10 -9.09 -8.49
C ILE A 15 -13.16 -8.88 -9.57
N ASN A 16 -12.79 -8.45 -10.78
CA ASN A 16 -13.72 -8.25 -11.89
C ASN A 16 -14.49 -9.52 -12.27
N ASN A 17 -13.86 -10.69 -12.12
CA ASN A 17 -14.48 -11.97 -12.47
C ASN A 17 -15.35 -12.55 -11.36
N SER A 18 -15.02 -12.28 -10.09
CA SER A 18 -15.66 -12.94 -8.93
C SER A 18 -16.33 -11.97 -7.96
N ALA A 19 -16.13 -10.66 -8.14
CA ALA A 19 -16.51 -9.61 -7.19
C ALA A 19 -16.00 -9.90 -5.75
N TYR A 20 -14.89 -10.67 -5.63
CA TYR A 20 -14.35 -11.13 -4.36
C TYR A 20 -12.82 -11.18 -4.36
N ALA A 21 -12.24 -10.80 -3.24
CA ALA A 21 -10.87 -11.10 -2.86
C ALA A 21 -10.83 -11.36 -1.35
N ASN A 22 -9.87 -12.15 -0.88
CA ASN A 22 -9.74 -12.37 0.56
C ASN A 22 -9.26 -11.11 1.28
N HIS A 23 -9.46 -11.06 2.59
CA HIS A 23 -9.15 -9.88 3.40
C HIS A 23 -7.69 -9.42 3.28
N ILE A 24 -6.75 -10.36 3.20
CA ILE A 24 -5.32 -10.05 3.04
C ILE A 24 -5.04 -9.42 1.66
N GLU A 25 -5.63 -9.93 0.61
CA GLU A 25 -5.51 -9.34 -0.74
C GLU A 25 -6.08 -7.92 -0.78
N ARG A 26 -7.23 -7.71 -0.13
CA ARG A 26 -7.85 -6.37 -0.05
C ARG A 26 -6.97 -5.39 0.70
N LEU A 27 -6.47 -5.74 1.89
CA LEU A 27 -5.67 -4.85 2.73
C LEU A 27 -4.23 -4.69 2.23
N MET A 28 -3.54 -5.81 1.98
CA MET A 28 -2.09 -5.81 1.82
C MET A 28 -1.62 -5.75 0.35
N ILE A 29 -2.52 -5.94 -0.59
CA ILE A 29 -2.23 -5.74 -2.02
C ILE A 29 -2.93 -4.48 -2.51
N ILE A 30 -4.25 -4.50 -2.66
CA ILE A 30 -4.97 -3.36 -3.25
C ILE A 30 -4.95 -2.14 -2.32
N GLY A 31 -5.40 -2.27 -1.08
CA GLY A 31 -5.45 -1.16 -0.13
C GLY A 31 -4.08 -0.57 0.18
N ASN A 32 -3.06 -1.43 0.35
CA ASN A 32 -1.69 -1.00 0.56
C ASN A 32 -1.14 -0.25 -0.67
N PHE A 33 -1.37 -0.76 -1.88
CA PHE A 33 -0.99 -0.07 -3.11
C PHE A 33 -1.65 1.31 -3.22
N MET A 34 -2.97 1.38 -3.01
CA MET A 34 -3.71 2.64 -3.07
C MET A 34 -3.20 3.65 -2.03
N LEU A 35 -2.90 3.20 -0.80
CA LEU A 35 -2.32 4.05 0.24
C LEU A 35 -0.93 4.56 -0.14
N LEU A 36 -0.04 3.68 -0.63
CA LEU A 36 1.31 4.05 -1.03
C LEU A 36 1.34 5.00 -2.24
N CYS A 37 0.31 4.94 -3.08
CA CYS A 37 0.11 5.87 -4.20
C CYS A 37 -0.67 7.12 -3.80
N GLU A 38 -1.05 7.27 -2.53
CA GLU A 38 -1.74 8.44 -1.97
C GLU A 38 -3.09 8.72 -2.65
N PHE A 39 -3.83 7.66 -3.02
CA PHE A 39 -5.21 7.81 -3.50
C PHE A 39 -6.09 8.43 -2.40
N GLU A 40 -7.04 9.25 -2.83
CA GLU A 40 -7.98 9.90 -1.90
C GLU A 40 -8.85 8.84 -1.20
N PRO A 41 -8.94 8.82 0.16
CA PRO A 41 -9.61 7.76 0.91
C PRO A 41 -11.09 7.54 0.54
N ASN A 42 -11.83 8.59 0.17
CA ASN A 42 -13.22 8.46 -0.24
C ASN A 42 -13.34 7.77 -1.61
N GLU A 43 -12.41 8.01 -2.53
CA GLU A 43 -12.37 7.30 -3.81
C GLU A 43 -12.01 5.82 -3.62
N VAL A 44 -11.07 5.53 -2.70
CA VAL A 44 -10.77 4.15 -2.30
C VAL A 44 -11.99 3.46 -1.72
N TYR A 45 -12.70 4.12 -0.79
CA TYR A 45 -13.92 3.58 -0.19
C TYR A 45 -14.99 3.29 -1.25
N LYS A 46 -15.27 4.26 -2.13
CA LYS A 46 -16.22 4.11 -3.22
C LYS A 46 -15.88 2.94 -4.13
N TRP A 47 -14.60 2.82 -4.52
CA TRP A 47 -14.14 1.70 -5.33
C TRP A 47 -14.36 0.34 -4.64
N PHE A 48 -14.07 0.23 -3.33
CA PHE A 48 -14.33 -0.99 -2.57
C PHE A 48 -15.82 -1.32 -2.50
N MET A 49 -16.67 -0.32 -2.32
CA MET A 49 -18.13 -0.51 -2.30
C MET A 49 -18.68 -1.00 -3.63
N GLU A 50 -18.12 -0.54 -4.75
CA GLU A 50 -18.56 -0.91 -6.10
C GLU A 50 -18.03 -2.27 -6.55
N MET A 51 -16.83 -2.67 -6.09
CA MET A 51 -16.14 -3.82 -6.65
C MET A 51 -16.38 -5.15 -5.91
N PHE A 52 -16.82 -5.10 -4.66
CA PHE A 52 -16.99 -6.32 -3.86
C PHE A 52 -18.44 -6.63 -3.56
N ILE A 53 -18.83 -7.90 -3.79
CA ILE A 53 -20.22 -8.38 -3.57
C ILE A 53 -20.64 -8.35 -2.08
N ASP A 54 -19.69 -8.41 -1.18
CA ASP A 54 -19.87 -8.42 0.27
C ASP A 54 -19.62 -7.04 0.91
N SER A 55 -19.71 -5.96 0.12
CA SER A 55 -19.52 -4.58 0.57
C SER A 55 -20.75 -4.05 1.28
N TYR A 56 -20.59 -3.78 2.57
CA TYR A 56 -21.57 -3.09 3.40
C TYR A 56 -20.86 -1.98 4.17
N ASP A 57 -21.54 -0.84 4.39
CA ASP A 57 -20.96 0.31 5.09
C ASP A 57 -20.34 -0.06 6.43
N TRP A 58 -21.04 -0.85 7.24
CA TRP A 58 -20.57 -1.26 8.56
C TRP A 58 -19.30 -2.13 8.52
N VAL A 59 -19.01 -2.76 7.38
CA VAL A 59 -17.77 -3.51 7.14
C VAL A 59 -16.71 -2.62 6.50
N MET A 60 -17.07 -1.87 5.45
CA MET A 60 -16.10 -1.14 4.63
C MET A 60 -15.62 0.13 5.28
N VAL A 61 -16.44 0.85 6.04
CA VAL A 61 -16.00 2.05 6.77
C VAL A 61 -14.80 1.74 7.67
N PRO A 62 -14.85 0.79 8.62
CA PRO A 62 -13.68 0.49 9.45
C PRO A 62 -12.53 -0.13 8.66
N ASN A 63 -12.80 -0.96 7.66
CA ASN A 63 -11.74 -1.62 6.89
C ASN A 63 -10.99 -0.67 5.96
N VAL A 64 -11.68 0.27 5.31
CA VAL A 64 -11.03 1.23 4.41
C VAL A 64 -10.44 2.40 5.20
N TYR A 65 -11.26 3.18 5.90
CA TYR A 65 -10.76 4.38 6.58
C TYR A 65 -9.87 4.06 7.78
N GLY A 66 -10.22 3.05 8.58
CA GLY A 66 -9.49 2.72 9.80
C GLY A 66 -8.25 1.88 9.54
N MET A 67 -8.37 0.77 8.79
CA MET A 67 -7.26 -0.16 8.60
C MET A 67 -6.44 0.11 7.34
N SER A 68 -7.09 0.19 6.18
CA SER A 68 -6.39 0.29 4.89
C SER A 68 -5.75 1.66 4.70
N GLN A 69 -6.55 2.72 4.78
CA GLN A 69 -6.10 4.08 4.47
C GLN A 69 -5.62 4.86 5.70
N PHE A 70 -5.88 4.34 6.90
CA PHE A 70 -5.50 4.95 8.17
C PHE A 70 -5.88 6.45 8.27
N SER A 71 -7.03 6.80 7.72
CA SER A 71 -7.53 8.18 7.61
C SER A 71 -8.40 8.61 8.79
N ASP A 72 -8.57 7.73 9.79
CA ASP A 72 -9.33 7.97 11.03
C ASP A 72 -8.46 8.47 12.20
N SER A 73 -7.25 8.91 11.92
CA SER A 73 -6.26 9.36 12.91
C SER A 73 -5.86 8.29 13.95
N GLY A 74 -6.01 7.02 13.61
CA GLY A 74 -5.62 5.90 14.47
C GLY A 74 -6.66 5.51 15.52
N LEU A 75 -7.93 5.85 15.29
CA LEU A 75 -9.04 5.45 16.16
C LEU A 75 -9.22 3.93 16.16
N MET A 76 -9.16 3.30 14.98
CA MET A 76 -9.38 1.87 14.78
C MET A 76 -8.11 1.06 14.95
N SER A 77 -6.98 1.56 14.48
CA SER A 77 -5.73 0.85 14.36
C SER A 77 -4.57 1.65 14.96
N THR A 78 -3.62 0.96 15.59
CA THR A 78 -2.43 1.61 16.19
C THR A 78 -1.33 1.96 15.18
N LYS A 79 -1.44 1.48 13.96
CA LYS A 79 -0.52 1.74 12.86
C LYS A 79 -1.19 1.50 11.52
N PRO A 80 -0.78 2.16 10.44
CA PRO A 80 -1.26 1.86 9.10
C PRO A 80 -0.83 0.43 8.68
N TYR A 81 -1.67 -0.22 7.86
CA TYR A 81 -1.38 -1.52 7.28
C TYR A 81 -0.58 -1.36 6.00
N ILE A 82 0.67 -0.93 6.16
CA ILE A 82 1.63 -0.79 5.05
C ILE A 82 2.69 -1.86 5.12
N SER A 83 3.19 -2.25 3.96
CA SER A 83 4.28 -3.23 3.86
C SER A 83 5.14 -3.01 2.62
N SER A 84 6.40 -3.41 2.73
CA SER A 84 7.30 -3.55 1.60
C SER A 84 6.97 -4.81 0.77
N SER A 85 7.59 -4.93 -0.40
CA SER A 85 7.47 -6.10 -1.29
C SER A 85 7.80 -7.42 -0.59
N ASN A 86 8.71 -7.40 0.38
CA ASN A 86 9.14 -8.60 1.12
C ASN A 86 7.98 -9.27 1.88
N TYR A 87 7.06 -8.49 2.44
CA TYR A 87 5.86 -9.05 3.08
C TYR A 87 4.98 -9.75 2.05
N ILE A 88 4.73 -9.13 0.91
CA ILE A 88 3.91 -9.69 -0.16
C ILE A 88 4.52 -11.00 -0.67
N LEU A 89 5.84 -11.04 -0.87
CA LEU A 89 6.56 -12.25 -1.28
C LEU A 89 6.40 -13.40 -0.27
N LYS A 90 6.38 -13.09 1.03
CA LYS A 90 6.20 -14.11 2.08
C LYS A 90 4.77 -14.62 2.21
N MET A 91 3.78 -13.78 1.91
CA MET A 91 2.36 -14.09 2.09
C MET A 91 1.66 -14.54 0.81
N SER A 92 2.40 -14.65 -0.29
CA SER A 92 1.85 -15.01 -1.61
C SER A 92 2.79 -15.94 -2.37
N ASN A 93 2.30 -16.49 -3.48
CA ASN A 93 3.09 -17.30 -4.41
C ASN A 93 3.85 -16.44 -5.44
N TYR A 94 3.92 -15.13 -5.25
CA TYR A 94 4.58 -14.22 -6.17
C TYR A 94 6.10 -14.40 -6.11
N LYS A 95 6.73 -14.40 -7.28
CA LYS A 95 8.19 -14.44 -7.39
C LYS A 95 8.75 -13.02 -7.38
N LYS A 96 9.98 -12.91 -6.87
CA LYS A 96 10.74 -11.66 -6.91
C LYS A 96 10.94 -11.21 -8.37
N GLY A 97 10.78 -9.91 -8.62
CA GLY A 97 10.92 -9.29 -9.93
C GLY A 97 11.03 -7.78 -9.81
N ASP A 98 11.02 -7.06 -10.93
CA ASP A 98 11.18 -5.61 -10.99
C ASP A 98 10.06 -4.84 -10.25
N TRP A 99 8.89 -5.45 -10.14
CA TRP A 99 7.79 -4.91 -9.35
C TRP A 99 8.17 -4.65 -7.88
N CYS A 100 9.08 -5.46 -7.32
CA CYS A 100 9.54 -5.27 -5.94
C CYS A 100 10.26 -3.94 -5.77
N LYS A 101 11.07 -3.53 -6.77
CA LYS A 101 11.78 -2.27 -6.73
C LYS A 101 10.80 -1.09 -6.73
N ILE A 102 9.78 -1.13 -7.59
CA ILE A 102 8.78 -0.06 -7.66
C ILE A 102 7.97 -0.02 -6.37
N TRP A 103 7.51 -1.19 -5.87
CA TRP A 103 6.76 -1.28 -4.62
C TRP A 103 7.54 -0.73 -3.42
N ASP A 104 8.80 -1.14 -3.29
CA ASP A 104 9.66 -0.66 -2.20
C ASP A 104 9.97 0.83 -2.35
N SER A 105 10.06 1.34 -3.58
CA SER A 105 10.22 2.78 -3.84
C SER A 105 9.00 3.58 -3.39
N LEU A 106 7.79 3.11 -3.70
CA LEU A 106 6.54 3.72 -3.24
C LEU A 106 6.44 3.68 -1.71
N PHE A 107 6.79 2.54 -1.09
CA PHE A 107 6.79 2.38 0.36
C PHE A 107 7.70 3.40 1.05
N TRP A 108 8.94 3.55 0.57
CA TRP A 108 9.90 4.48 1.16
C TRP A 108 9.54 5.95 0.87
N ASN A 109 8.99 6.24 -0.31
CA ASN A 109 8.49 7.58 -0.66
C ASN A 109 7.31 7.98 0.23
N PHE A 110 6.33 7.12 0.42
CA PHE A 110 5.20 7.36 1.32
C PHE A 110 5.67 7.58 2.76
N MET A 111 6.58 6.72 3.26
CA MET A 111 7.15 6.86 4.60
C MET A 111 7.89 8.20 4.76
N ASP A 112 8.65 8.63 3.76
CA ASP A 112 9.41 9.90 3.81
C ASP A 112 8.48 11.12 3.77
N LYS A 113 7.43 11.10 2.94
CA LYS A 113 6.41 12.16 2.91
C LYS A 113 5.63 12.26 4.21
N GLN A 114 5.31 11.14 4.85
CA GLN A 114 4.58 11.08 6.12
C GLN A 114 5.50 10.96 7.35
N ARG A 115 6.73 11.41 7.23
CA ARG A 115 7.82 11.26 8.22
C ARG A 115 7.41 11.67 9.63
N ASP A 116 6.71 12.79 9.79
CA ASP A 116 6.29 13.30 11.10
C ASP A 116 5.35 12.34 11.83
N PHE A 117 4.47 11.69 11.10
CA PHE A 117 3.59 10.65 11.61
C PHE A 117 4.40 9.42 12.07
N PHE A 118 5.32 8.94 11.22
CA PHE A 118 6.12 7.76 11.51
C PHE A 118 7.07 7.95 12.69
N ILE A 119 7.64 9.14 12.87
CA ILE A 119 8.51 9.47 14.02
C ILE A 119 7.70 9.43 15.32
N LYS A 120 6.48 9.94 15.32
CA LYS A 120 5.60 9.96 16.51
C LYS A 120 5.08 8.58 16.87
N ASN A 121 5.03 7.64 15.93
CA ASN A 121 4.53 6.29 16.17
C ASN A 121 5.64 5.37 16.71
N PRO A 122 5.55 4.88 17.97
CA PRO A 122 6.62 4.08 18.59
C PRO A 122 6.95 2.79 17.85
N ARG A 123 5.98 2.22 17.13
CA ARG A 123 6.14 0.96 16.38
C ARG A 123 6.81 1.16 15.03
N MET A 124 6.76 2.37 14.49
CA MET A 124 7.17 2.64 13.10
C MET A 124 8.37 3.59 12.98
N ARG A 125 8.75 4.30 14.05
CA ARG A 125 9.90 5.22 14.04
C ARG A 125 11.21 4.57 13.58
N MET A 126 11.36 3.25 13.79
CA MET A 126 12.54 2.52 13.31
C MET A 126 12.67 2.51 11.78
N LEU A 127 11.56 2.62 11.05
CA LEU A 127 11.58 2.72 9.59
C LEU A 127 12.28 4.01 9.15
N VAL A 128 11.96 5.13 9.80
CA VAL A 128 12.59 6.43 9.53
C VAL A 128 14.10 6.33 9.77
N SER A 129 14.51 5.80 10.92
CA SER A 129 15.93 5.59 11.23
C SER A 129 16.62 4.65 10.24
N SER A 130 15.92 3.65 9.72
CA SER A 130 16.46 2.73 8.71
C SER A 130 16.65 3.42 7.37
N PHE A 131 15.71 4.28 6.98
CA PHE A 131 15.80 5.08 5.77
C PHE A 131 16.95 6.09 5.85
N ASP A 132 17.09 6.78 6.97
CA ASP A 132 18.14 7.79 7.18
C ASP A 132 19.56 7.19 7.14
N ARG A 133 19.70 5.92 7.55
CA ARG A 133 20.98 5.19 7.48
C ARG A 133 21.29 4.62 6.09
N MET A 134 20.34 4.64 5.15
CA MET A 134 20.63 4.20 3.79
C MET A 134 21.61 5.17 3.12
N GLU A 135 22.40 4.63 2.22
CA GLU A 135 23.26 5.43 1.35
C GLU A 135 22.43 6.45 0.56
N GLU A 136 22.91 7.67 0.47
CA GLU A 136 22.19 8.79 -0.19
C GLU A 136 21.83 8.47 -1.64
N SER A 137 22.75 7.85 -2.37
CA SER A 137 22.53 7.38 -3.75
C SER A 137 21.33 6.44 -3.86
N LYS A 138 21.21 5.51 -2.91
CA LYS A 138 20.10 4.57 -2.84
C LYS A 138 18.78 5.25 -2.50
N ARG A 139 18.77 6.16 -1.52
CA ARG A 139 17.58 6.93 -1.17
C ARG A 139 17.07 7.74 -2.36
N THR A 140 17.96 8.49 -2.99
CA THR A 140 17.62 9.30 -4.17
C THR A 140 17.08 8.44 -5.31
N SER A 141 17.67 7.27 -5.56
CA SER A 141 17.17 6.34 -6.58
C SER A 141 15.77 5.83 -6.27
N LEU A 142 15.48 5.48 -5.00
CA LEU A 142 14.15 5.02 -4.60
C LEU A 142 13.10 6.12 -4.77
N LEU A 143 13.37 7.32 -4.27
CA LEU A 143 12.43 8.45 -4.38
C LEU A 143 12.17 8.83 -5.84
N LYS A 144 13.22 8.85 -6.68
CA LYS A 144 13.09 9.11 -8.11
C LYS A 144 12.23 8.05 -8.82
N THR A 145 12.46 6.77 -8.53
CA THR A 145 11.66 5.67 -9.10
C THR A 145 10.18 5.78 -8.71
N ALA A 146 9.90 6.16 -7.45
CA ALA A 146 8.54 6.37 -6.99
C ALA A 146 7.86 7.55 -7.71
N ASP A 147 8.56 8.70 -7.81
CA ASP A 147 8.04 9.89 -8.50
C ASP A 147 7.77 9.62 -9.98
N GLU A 148 8.70 8.94 -10.67
CA GLU A 148 8.51 8.53 -12.06
C GLU A 148 7.28 7.62 -12.23
N TYR A 149 7.09 6.67 -11.33
CA TYR A 149 5.93 5.76 -11.39
C TYR A 149 4.62 6.50 -11.11
N LEU A 150 4.57 7.34 -10.07
CA LEU A 150 3.36 8.11 -9.71
C LEU A 150 2.90 9.05 -10.82
N LYS A 151 3.81 9.55 -11.65
CA LYS A 151 3.48 10.36 -12.84
C LYS A 151 2.82 9.55 -13.96
N THR A 152 2.83 8.22 -13.89
CA THR A 152 2.20 7.33 -14.89
C THR A 152 0.80 6.89 -14.50
N LEU A 153 0.35 7.20 -13.29
CA LEU A 153 -0.99 6.97 -12.79
C LEU A 153 -1.93 8.11 -13.13
#